data_59a847258dd7f5bb4e1cf7030051435e
#
_entry.id   59a847258dd7f5bb4e1cf7030051435e
#
_cell.length_a   1.000
_cell.length_b   1.000
_cell.length_c   1.000
_cell.angle_alpha   90.00
_cell.angle_beta   90.00
_cell.angle_gamma   90.00
#
_symmetry.space_group_name_H-M   'P 1'
#
loop_
_entity.id
_entity.type
_entity.pdbx_description
1 polymer ?
#
loop_
_entity_poly.entity_id
_entity_poly.type
_entity_poly.pdbx_seq_one_letter_code
_entity_poly.pdbx_strand_id
1 'polypeptide(L)'
;LELGTKPIGKLLAQYAMPAMIAMTAASLYNIIDRVFIGQVVGPLAISGLAITFPFINLGAAFGAAVGIGASTAISVKLGQRDYATAQNILGNTVTLNLIVGISFSIVCLLFLDPILRFFGASDATIPYARSFMEVILAGNVISHMYFGMNALLRAASKPRQAMMATIFTVFMNIVLDIIFIWWWHWGIRGAAFATVISQALALCWQMKQFADQKALLHLKRGIYRLKKHLVENIISIGISPFLMNTCACIVVIFINNQLVRYGGDLAVGAYGIANSIAMIFIMFVIGLNQGMQPIAGYNYGAQQTDRLMRVLKYAIITATCIMVTAWLIAHLAPYYCARMFTTSPELIEQAIKALKINMMMYPVIGYQMVVTNFFQCIGKVKISIFLSLSRQLLFLIPLLLILPQFFGLNGVWASLPVSDITAAITAAIIMTIYMRRIRRQNVKEVKQ
;
A
#
# COMPACT_ATOMS: atom_id res chain seq x y z
N LEU A 1 6.18 -7.39 26.46
CA LEU A 1 6.31 -6.50 25.30
C LEU A 1 5.63 -5.14 25.55
N GLU A 2 6.24 -4.06 25.11
CA GLU A 2 5.73 -2.70 25.25
C GLU A 2 4.35 -2.49 24.61
N LEU A 3 4.03 -3.27 23.59
CA LEU A 3 2.76 -3.23 22.88
C LEU A 3 1.52 -3.38 23.77
N GLY A 4 1.66 -4.12 24.88
CA GLY A 4 0.58 -4.37 25.83
C GLY A 4 0.56 -3.45 27.05
N THR A 5 1.60 -2.65 27.29
CA THR A 5 1.78 -1.91 28.54
C THR A 5 2.01 -0.42 28.38
N LYS A 6 2.68 0.02 27.30
CA LYS A 6 3.02 1.41 27.05
C LYS A 6 1.76 2.24 26.74
N PRO A 7 1.70 3.53 27.11
CA PRO A 7 0.60 4.41 26.72
C PRO A 7 0.34 4.40 25.22
N ILE A 8 -0.92 4.27 24.82
CA ILE A 8 -1.31 4.07 23.42
C ILE A 8 -0.88 5.23 22.52
N GLY A 9 -1.03 6.47 22.96
CA GLY A 9 -0.63 7.63 22.16
C GLY A 9 0.85 7.63 21.81
N LYS A 10 1.71 7.35 22.79
CA LYS A 10 3.17 7.23 22.58
C LYS A 10 3.52 6.03 21.72
N LEU A 11 2.84 4.91 21.93
CA LEU A 11 3.06 3.69 21.19
C LEU A 11 2.68 3.85 19.71
N LEU A 12 1.53 4.44 19.42
CA LEU A 12 1.10 4.73 18.06
C LEU A 12 2.08 5.68 17.37
N ALA A 13 2.53 6.74 18.04
CA ALA A 13 3.55 7.63 17.50
C ALA A 13 4.87 6.89 17.20
N GLN A 14 5.32 6.04 18.11
CA GLN A 14 6.54 5.26 17.96
C GLN A 14 6.51 4.33 16.74
N TYR A 15 5.35 3.76 16.39
CA TYR A 15 5.19 2.85 15.26
C TYR A 15 4.75 3.57 13.98
N ALA A 16 3.87 4.56 14.08
CA ALA A 16 3.30 5.24 12.92
C ALA A 16 4.27 6.26 12.31
N MET A 17 4.98 7.06 13.11
CA MET A 17 5.91 8.06 12.59
C MET A 17 7.01 7.47 11.70
N PRO A 18 7.71 6.39 12.10
CA PRO A 18 8.66 5.75 11.21
C PRO A 18 8.03 5.23 9.90
N ALA A 19 6.86 4.62 9.97
CA ALA A 19 6.16 4.12 8.80
C ALA A 19 5.73 5.24 7.85
N MET A 20 5.23 6.35 8.37
CA MET A 20 4.84 7.53 7.59
C MET A 20 6.05 8.16 6.90
N ILE A 21 7.17 8.30 7.59
CA ILE A 21 8.43 8.80 7.02
C ILE A 21 8.91 7.88 5.90
N ALA A 22 8.89 6.56 6.12
CA ALA A 22 9.29 5.58 5.12
C ALA A 22 8.41 5.62 3.86
N MET A 23 7.09 5.71 4.02
CA MET A 23 6.16 5.81 2.89
C MET A 23 6.34 7.11 2.10
N THR A 24 6.59 8.23 2.78
CA THR A 24 6.88 9.51 2.14
C THR A 24 8.18 9.45 1.34
N ALA A 25 9.24 8.90 1.92
CA ALA A 25 10.53 8.73 1.26
C ALA A 25 10.40 7.85 0.01
N ALA A 26 9.66 6.74 0.08
CA ALA A 26 9.41 5.86 -1.06
C ALA A 26 8.63 6.55 -2.18
N SER A 27 7.66 7.40 -1.84
CA SER A 27 6.89 8.17 -2.82
C SER A 27 7.75 9.22 -3.53
N LEU A 28 8.59 9.93 -2.80
CA LEU A 28 9.53 10.90 -3.35
C LEU A 28 10.55 10.22 -4.28
N TYR A 29 11.03 9.06 -3.89
CA TYR A 29 11.93 8.26 -4.72
C TYR A 29 11.34 7.94 -6.09
N ASN A 30 10.08 7.51 -6.15
CA ASN A 30 9.41 7.20 -7.42
C ASN A 30 9.38 8.41 -8.37
N ILE A 31 9.21 9.60 -7.84
CA ILE A 31 9.25 10.85 -8.63
C ILE A 31 10.67 11.11 -9.15
N ILE A 32 11.67 10.99 -8.29
CA ILE A 32 13.08 11.20 -8.65
C ILE A 32 13.53 10.22 -9.73
N ASP A 33 13.18 8.95 -9.60
CA ASP A 33 13.50 7.91 -10.57
C ASP A 33 12.96 8.23 -11.97
N ARG A 34 11.70 8.67 -12.04
CA ARG A 34 11.07 9.10 -13.31
C ARG A 34 11.76 10.30 -13.92
N VAL A 35 12.19 11.27 -13.10
CA VAL A 35 12.93 12.43 -13.58
C VAL A 35 14.26 12.01 -14.18
N PHE A 36 15.03 11.11 -13.55
CA PHE A 36 16.28 10.59 -14.11
C PHE A 36 16.06 9.88 -15.45
N ILE A 37 15.09 8.99 -15.51
CA ILE A 37 14.78 8.24 -16.74
C ILE A 37 14.34 9.19 -17.85
N GLY A 38 13.49 10.14 -17.56
CA GLY A 38 12.98 11.09 -18.54
C GLY A 38 14.06 12.00 -19.12
N GLN A 39 14.95 12.49 -18.28
CA GLN A 39 16.00 13.44 -18.73
C GLN A 39 17.17 12.74 -19.41
N VAL A 40 17.54 11.56 -18.98
CA VAL A 40 18.74 10.86 -19.47
C VAL A 40 18.44 9.89 -20.61
N VAL A 41 17.35 9.14 -20.51
CA VAL A 41 16.99 8.11 -21.50
C VAL A 41 16.01 8.61 -22.55
N GLY A 42 15.00 9.37 -22.16
CA GLY A 42 14.07 10.04 -23.07
C GLY A 42 12.59 9.67 -22.88
N PRO A 43 11.70 10.26 -23.71
CA PRO A 43 10.23 10.13 -23.53
C PRO A 43 9.69 8.72 -23.74
N LEU A 44 10.25 7.95 -24.68
CA LEU A 44 9.82 6.57 -24.95
C LEU A 44 10.12 5.64 -23.76
N ALA A 45 11.19 5.86 -23.04
CA ALA A 45 11.52 5.13 -21.84
C ALA A 45 10.51 5.41 -20.72
N ILE A 46 10.06 6.65 -20.56
CA ILE A 46 8.98 7.00 -19.62
C ILE A 46 7.69 6.28 -20.00
N SER A 47 7.34 6.26 -21.27
CA SER A 47 6.14 5.56 -21.77
C SER A 47 6.22 4.06 -21.52
N GLY A 48 7.38 3.46 -21.78
CA GLY A 48 7.63 2.05 -21.45
C GLY A 48 7.51 1.76 -19.95
N LEU A 49 8.04 2.63 -19.10
CA LEU A 49 7.93 2.52 -17.65
C LEU A 49 6.47 2.63 -17.19
N ALA A 50 5.71 3.55 -17.75
CA ALA A 50 4.28 3.74 -17.43
C ALA A 50 3.45 2.47 -17.72
N ILE A 51 3.76 1.75 -18.78
CA ILE A 51 3.10 0.47 -19.11
C ILE A 51 3.42 -0.60 -18.08
N THR A 52 4.63 -0.61 -17.53
CA THR A 52 5.04 -1.60 -16.52
C THR A 52 4.43 -1.34 -15.14
N PHE A 53 3.96 -0.14 -14.85
CA PHE A 53 3.47 0.26 -13.53
C PHE A 53 2.30 -0.60 -13.01
N PRO A 54 1.22 -0.86 -13.77
CA PRO A 54 0.16 -1.78 -13.33
C PRO A 54 0.66 -3.20 -13.10
N PHE A 55 1.61 -3.65 -13.92
CA PHE A 55 2.21 -4.97 -13.79
C PHE A 55 3.07 -5.09 -12.51
N ILE A 56 3.85 -4.08 -12.19
CA ILE A 56 4.63 -4.01 -10.94
C ILE A 56 3.69 -3.99 -9.72
N ASN A 57 2.60 -3.25 -9.79
CA ASN A 57 1.59 -3.22 -8.73
C ASN A 57 0.94 -4.59 -8.49
N LEU A 58 0.69 -5.33 -9.54
CA LEU A 58 0.18 -6.70 -9.42
C LEU A 58 1.20 -7.61 -8.72
N GLY A 59 2.47 -7.52 -9.10
CA GLY A 59 3.56 -8.22 -8.42
C GLY A 59 3.67 -7.86 -6.94
N ALA A 60 3.58 -6.57 -6.63
CA ALA A 60 3.57 -6.07 -5.26
C ALA A 60 2.37 -6.59 -4.44
N ALA A 61 1.21 -6.79 -5.08
CA ALA A 61 0.03 -7.35 -4.45
C ALA A 61 0.28 -8.78 -3.93
N PHE A 62 0.99 -9.61 -4.68
CA PHE A 62 1.40 -10.95 -4.22
C PHE A 62 2.37 -10.90 -3.04
N GLY A 63 3.36 -10.02 -3.08
CA GLY A 63 4.29 -9.80 -1.96
C GLY A 63 3.57 -9.29 -0.70
N ALA A 64 2.64 -8.35 -0.86
CA ALA A 64 1.82 -7.82 0.22
C ALA A 64 0.91 -8.88 0.85
N ALA A 65 0.36 -9.80 0.05
CA ALA A 65 -0.47 -10.89 0.58
C ALA A 65 0.28 -11.74 1.59
N VAL A 66 1.52 -12.09 1.31
CA VAL A 66 2.36 -12.88 2.23
C VAL A 66 2.84 -12.03 3.41
N GLY A 67 3.42 -10.86 3.14
CA GLY A 67 4.04 -10.02 4.16
C GLY A 67 3.06 -9.47 5.20
N ILE A 68 1.96 -8.88 4.75
CA ILE A 68 0.95 -8.29 5.64
C ILE A 68 0.17 -9.39 6.36
N GLY A 69 -0.16 -10.48 5.67
CA GLY A 69 -0.83 -11.62 6.28
C GLY A 69 -0.01 -12.22 7.42
N ALA A 70 1.27 -12.43 7.18
CA ALA A 70 2.19 -12.95 8.19
C ALA A 70 2.42 -11.98 9.35
N SER A 71 2.58 -10.71 9.07
CA SER A 71 2.77 -9.66 10.09
C SER A 71 1.58 -9.57 11.03
N THR A 72 0.37 -9.62 10.51
CA THR A 72 -0.86 -9.65 11.31
C THR A 72 -0.94 -10.92 12.15
N ALA A 73 -0.70 -12.08 11.55
CA ALA A 73 -0.74 -13.36 12.27
C ALA A 73 0.29 -13.42 13.41
N ILE A 74 1.50 -12.93 13.18
CA ILE A 74 2.54 -12.85 14.21
C ILE A 74 2.11 -11.93 15.36
N SER A 75 1.58 -10.75 15.04
CA SER A 75 1.16 -9.78 16.06
C SER A 75 0.10 -10.34 16.98
N VAL A 76 -0.89 -11.04 16.43
CA VAL A 76 -1.94 -11.72 17.22
C VAL A 76 -1.35 -12.84 18.09
N LYS A 77 -0.46 -13.64 17.54
CA LYS A 77 0.18 -14.74 18.29
C LYS A 77 1.09 -14.24 19.42
N LEU A 78 1.80 -13.13 19.20
CA LEU A 78 2.58 -12.49 20.27
C LEU A 78 1.69 -11.97 21.39
N GLY A 79 0.51 -11.43 21.06
CA GLY A 79 -0.48 -11.03 22.05
C GLY A 79 -1.04 -12.19 22.86
N GLN A 80 -1.22 -13.35 22.24
CA GLN A 80 -1.61 -14.61 22.87
C GLN A 80 -0.48 -15.28 23.67
N ARG A 81 0.72 -14.71 23.64
CA ARG A 81 1.96 -15.31 24.21
C ARG A 81 2.34 -16.66 23.59
N ASP A 82 1.88 -16.93 22.39
CA ASP A 82 2.24 -18.11 21.62
C ASP A 82 3.48 -17.83 20.75
N TYR A 83 4.62 -17.74 21.40
CA TYR A 83 5.89 -17.39 20.76
C TYR A 83 6.38 -18.48 19.80
N ALA A 84 6.10 -19.74 20.09
CA ALA A 84 6.50 -20.85 19.23
C ALA A 84 5.79 -20.77 17.87
N THR A 85 4.49 -20.51 17.85
CA THR A 85 3.73 -20.33 16.61
C THR A 85 4.15 -19.07 15.85
N ALA A 86 4.38 -17.96 16.55
CA ALA A 86 4.91 -16.73 15.94
C ALA A 86 6.25 -16.97 15.24
N GLN A 87 7.14 -17.71 15.87
CA GLN A 87 8.44 -18.10 15.31
C GLN A 87 8.28 -18.98 14.06
N ASN A 88 7.37 -19.95 14.08
CA ASN A 88 7.06 -20.78 12.92
C ASN A 88 6.46 -19.96 11.76
N ILE A 89 5.63 -18.96 12.07
CA ILE A 89 5.08 -18.06 11.05
C ILE A 89 6.22 -17.27 10.37
N LEU A 90 7.20 -16.79 11.12
CA LEU A 90 8.38 -16.12 10.55
C LEU A 90 9.08 -17.02 9.52
N GLY A 91 9.39 -18.25 9.86
CA GLY A 91 10.04 -19.20 8.95
C GLY A 91 9.16 -19.56 7.75
N ASN A 92 7.88 -19.78 7.97
CA ASN A 92 6.92 -20.07 6.89
C ASN A 92 6.80 -18.88 5.93
N THR A 93 6.88 -17.65 6.42
CA THR A 93 6.87 -16.44 5.60
C THR A 93 8.09 -16.38 4.67
N VAL A 94 9.27 -16.69 5.18
CA VAL A 94 10.48 -16.75 4.35
C VAL A 94 10.30 -17.77 3.22
N THR A 95 9.84 -18.96 3.52
CA THR A 95 9.63 -20.03 2.54
C THR A 95 8.53 -19.65 1.54
N LEU A 96 7.42 -19.09 1.98
CA LEU A 96 6.33 -18.64 1.10
C LEU A 96 6.77 -17.54 0.16
N ASN A 97 7.51 -16.54 0.65
CA ASN A 97 8.05 -15.48 -0.21
C ASN A 97 8.98 -16.02 -1.28
N LEU A 98 9.81 -17.01 -0.96
CA LEU A 98 10.64 -17.66 -1.96
C LEU A 98 9.80 -18.38 -3.00
N ILE A 99 8.83 -19.18 -2.59
CA ILE A 99 7.96 -19.94 -3.51
C ILE A 99 7.14 -19.00 -4.39
N VAL A 100 6.43 -18.05 -3.81
CA VAL A 100 5.57 -17.10 -4.53
C VAL A 100 6.41 -16.21 -5.44
N GLY A 101 7.53 -15.69 -4.97
CA GLY A 101 8.42 -14.85 -5.74
C GLY A 101 9.03 -15.57 -6.94
N ILE A 102 9.54 -16.78 -6.75
CA ILE A 102 10.12 -17.60 -7.82
C ILE A 102 9.03 -18.00 -8.85
N SER A 103 7.88 -18.46 -8.38
CA SER A 103 6.76 -18.86 -9.26
C SER A 103 6.27 -17.70 -10.10
N PHE A 104 6.07 -16.52 -9.49
CA PHE A 104 5.66 -15.31 -10.20
C PHE A 104 6.70 -14.89 -11.24
N SER A 105 7.99 -14.90 -10.88
CA SER A 105 9.08 -14.56 -11.78
C SER A 105 9.13 -15.50 -12.99
N ILE A 106 9.05 -16.79 -12.78
CA ILE A 106 9.13 -17.79 -13.87
C ILE A 106 7.94 -17.62 -14.82
N VAL A 107 6.72 -17.57 -14.30
CA VAL A 107 5.51 -17.43 -15.11
C VAL A 107 5.54 -16.13 -15.90
N CYS A 108 5.87 -15.01 -15.26
CA CYS A 108 5.89 -13.71 -15.93
C CYS A 108 7.02 -13.56 -16.92
N LEU A 109 8.19 -14.15 -16.70
CA LEU A 109 9.30 -14.11 -17.67
C LEU A 109 9.00 -14.97 -18.91
N LEU A 110 8.34 -16.11 -18.73
CA LEU A 110 7.94 -16.97 -19.86
C LEU A 110 6.91 -16.30 -20.78
N PHE A 111 6.01 -15.50 -20.23
CA PHE A 111 4.92 -14.83 -20.96
C PHE A 111 5.07 -13.31 -20.97
N LEU A 112 6.30 -12.79 -20.89
CA LEU A 112 6.54 -11.36 -20.71
C LEU A 112 5.95 -10.51 -21.84
N ASP A 113 6.24 -10.82 -23.11
CA ASP A 113 5.74 -10.03 -24.23
C ASP A 113 4.22 -10.02 -24.35
N PRO A 114 3.50 -11.17 -24.25
CA PRO A 114 2.04 -11.15 -24.19
C PRO A 114 1.46 -10.33 -23.04
N ILE A 115 2.08 -10.38 -21.86
CA ILE A 115 1.64 -9.62 -20.69
C ILE A 115 1.84 -8.11 -20.92
N LEU A 116 3.00 -7.69 -21.43
CA LEU A 116 3.27 -6.28 -21.71
C LEU A 116 2.32 -5.73 -22.77
N ARG A 117 2.02 -6.50 -23.82
CA ARG A 117 1.05 -6.10 -24.85
C ARG A 117 -0.38 -6.00 -24.29
N PHE A 118 -0.74 -6.89 -23.38
CA PHE A 118 -2.01 -6.81 -22.67
C PHE A 118 -2.15 -5.50 -21.88
N PHE A 119 -1.06 -5.01 -21.29
CA PHE A 119 -1.03 -3.73 -20.55
C PHE A 119 -0.87 -2.50 -21.48
N GLY A 120 -0.84 -2.68 -22.78
CA GLY A 120 -0.85 -1.57 -23.75
C GLY A 120 0.49 -1.25 -24.39
N ALA A 121 1.49 -2.14 -24.33
CA ALA A 121 2.76 -1.92 -24.99
C ALA A 121 2.60 -1.92 -26.52
N SER A 122 3.16 -0.90 -27.17
CA SER A 122 3.29 -0.80 -28.62
C SER A 122 4.64 -1.33 -29.08
N ASP A 123 4.81 -1.50 -30.39
CA ASP A 123 6.10 -1.91 -30.96
C ASP A 123 7.24 -0.92 -30.62
N ALA A 124 6.91 0.36 -30.44
CA ALA A 124 7.86 1.38 -30.04
C ALA A 124 8.26 1.33 -28.56
N THR A 125 7.34 0.95 -27.68
CA THR A 125 7.55 0.96 -26.21
C THR A 125 7.99 -0.38 -25.63
N ILE A 126 7.71 -1.47 -26.34
CA ILE A 126 7.99 -2.83 -25.83
C ILE A 126 9.47 -3.08 -25.54
N PRO A 127 10.45 -2.57 -26.31
CA PRO A 127 11.88 -2.77 -25.98
C PRO A 127 12.25 -2.18 -24.63
N TYR A 128 11.72 -1.00 -24.29
CA TYR A 128 11.98 -0.34 -23.01
C TYR A 128 11.28 -1.07 -21.85
N ALA A 129 10.02 -1.39 -22.00
CA ALA A 129 9.26 -2.13 -20.99
C ALA A 129 9.84 -3.50 -20.72
N ARG A 130 10.23 -4.23 -21.77
CA ARG A 130 10.88 -5.54 -21.66
C ARG A 130 12.21 -5.46 -20.97
N SER A 131 13.08 -4.52 -21.36
CA SER A 131 14.39 -4.34 -20.74
C SER A 131 14.31 -4.06 -19.25
N PHE A 132 13.34 -3.27 -18.83
CA PHE A 132 13.08 -2.98 -17.43
C PHE A 132 12.53 -4.20 -16.69
N MET A 133 11.49 -4.84 -17.22
CA MET A 133 10.80 -5.94 -16.55
C MET A 133 11.64 -7.22 -16.48
N GLU A 134 12.51 -7.50 -17.43
CA GLU A 134 13.42 -8.64 -17.35
C GLU A 134 14.25 -8.61 -16.07
N VAL A 135 14.82 -7.45 -15.75
CA VAL A 135 15.64 -7.26 -14.55
C VAL A 135 14.77 -7.27 -13.28
N ILE A 136 13.64 -6.56 -13.29
CA ILE A 136 12.72 -6.52 -12.14
C ILE A 136 12.19 -7.91 -11.81
N LEU A 137 11.79 -8.69 -12.80
CA LEU A 137 11.28 -10.05 -12.58
C LEU A 137 12.37 -11.02 -12.15
N ALA A 138 13.57 -10.90 -12.69
CA ALA A 138 14.71 -11.70 -12.23
C ALA A 138 15.03 -11.45 -10.76
N GLY A 139 14.88 -10.22 -10.29
CA GLY A 139 15.07 -9.82 -8.89
C GLY A 139 13.81 -9.83 -8.03
N ASN A 140 12.69 -10.34 -8.53
CA ASN A 140 11.40 -10.25 -7.85
C ASN A 140 11.37 -10.99 -6.50
N VAL A 141 12.09 -12.10 -6.38
CA VAL A 141 12.24 -12.83 -5.11
C VAL A 141 12.83 -11.91 -4.04
N ILE A 142 13.85 -11.13 -4.40
CA ILE A 142 14.50 -10.16 -3.51
C ILE A 142 13.50 -9.10 -3.07
N SER A 143 12.69 -8.59 -4.00
CA SER A 143 11.65 -7.59 -3.70
C SER A 143 10.58 -8.13 -2.75
N HIS A 144 10.08 -9.33 -3.00
CA HIS A 144 9.09 -9.98 -2.13
C HIS A 144 9.65 -10.22 -0.72
N MET A 145 10.88 -10.72 -0.62
CA MET A 145 11.55 -10.91 0.67
C MET A 145 11.77 -9.58 1.39
N TYR A 146 12.20 -8.55 0.69
CA TYR A 146 12.42 -7.21 1.25
C TYR A 146 11.13 -6.63 1.85
N PHE A 147 10.03 -6.64 1.11
CA PHE A 147 8.73 -6.14 1.60
C PHE A 147 8.17 -6.99 2.74
N GLY A 148 8.30 -8.31 2.62
CA GLY A 148 7.88 -9.24 3.67
C GLY A 148 8.65 -9.03 4.97
N MET A 149 9.97 -8.98 4.91
CA MET A 149 10.82 -8.75 6.09
C MET A 149 10.57 -7.37 6.71
N ASN A 150 10.28 -6.35 5.91
CA ASN A 150 9.94 -5.03 6.41
C ASN A 150 8.66 -5.05 7.26
N ALA A 151 7.61 -5.73 6.80
CA ALA A 151 6.38 -5.93 7.56
C ALA A 151 6.64 -6.72 8.87
N LEU A 152 7.45 -7.76 8.79
CA LEU A 152 7.80 -8.59 9.95
C LEU A 152 8.65 -7.85 10.99
N LEU A 153 9.49 -6.91 10.59
CA LEU A 153 10.25 -6.07 11.52
C LEU A 153 9.30 -5.22 12.40
N ARG A 154 8.24 -4.68 11.81
CA ARG A 154 7.23 -3.95 12.58
C ARG A 154 6.49 -4.88 13.56
N ALA A 155 6.11 -6.06 13.12
CA ALA A 155 5.48 -7.07 13.98
C ALA A 155 6.41 -7.55 15.10
N ALA A 156 7.72 -7.59 14.84
CA ALA A 156 8.76 -7.97 15.80
C ALA A 156 9.17 -6.82 16.74
N SER A 157 8.39 -5.75 16.82
CA SER A 157 8.65 -4.57 17.66
C SER A 157 9.90 -3.77 17.27
N LYS A 158 10.22 -3.77 15.97
CA LYS A 158 11.37 -3.03 15.41
C LYS A 158 10.93 -2.04 14.31
N PRO A 159 10.06 -1.05 14.61
CA PRO A 159 9.56 -0.12 13.59
C PRO A 159 10.65 0.81 13.05
N ARG A 160 11.61 1.22 13.87
CA ARG A 160 12.74 2.05 13.43
C ARG A 160 13.62 1.32 12.43
N GLN A 161 13.89 0.05 12.65
CA GLN A 161 14.67 -0.77 11.73
C GLN A 161 13.96 -0.94 10.39
N ALA A 162 12.63 -1.09 10.39
CA ALA A 162 11.84 -1.11 9.17
C ALA A 162 11.94 0.22 8.39
N MET A 163 11.84 1.35 9.07
CA MET A 163 12.04 2.66 8.49
C MET A 163 13.46 2.84 7.93
N MET A 164 14.47 2.47 8.70
CA MET A 164 15.88 2.59 8.28
C MET A 164 16.17 1.74 7.04
N ALA A 165 15.60 0.54 6.94
CA ALA A 165 15.71 -0.29 5.75
C ALA A 165 15.13 0.40 4.52
N THR A 166 13.95 1.01 4.64
CA THR A 166 13.30 1.73 3.54
C THR A 166 14.09 2.98 3.13
N ILE A 167 14.53 3.78 4.09
CA ILE A 167 15.33 4.99 3.82
C ILE A 167 16.65 4.62 3.18
N PHE A 168 17.33 3.58 3.67
CA PHE A 168 18.56 3.07 3.07
C PHE A 168 18.34 2.63 1.62
N THR A 169 17.25 1.92 1.34
CA THR A 169 16.88 1.50 -0.01
C THR A 169 16.67 2.69 -0.92
N VAL A 170 15.95 3.71 -0.48
CA VAL A 170 15.72 4.94 -1.26
C VAL A 170 17.02 5.67 -1.55
N PHE A 171 17.88 5.85 -0.54
CA PHE A 171 19.17 6.50 -0.68
C PHE A 171 20.09 5.73 -1.66
N MET A 172 20.24 4.44 -1.47
CA MET A 172 21.06 3.60 -2.34
C MET A 172 20.52 3.55 -3.77
N ASN A 173 19.21 3.57 -3.93
CA ASN A 173 18.58 3.58 -5.24
C ASN A 173 18.92 4.88 -6.00
N ILE A 174 18.87 6.03 -5.32
CA ILE A 174 19.26 7.32 -5.92
C ILE A 174 20.73 7.31 -6.32
N VAL A 175 21.61 6.83 -5.45
CA VAL A 175 23.05 6.74 -5.72
C VAL A 175 23.33 5.83 -6.92
N LEU A 176 22.70 4.67 -6.96
CA LEU A 176 22.87 3.71 -8.05
C LEU A 176 22.23 4.19 -9.36
N ASP A 177 21.13 4.92 -9.32
CA ASP A 177 20.55 5.58 -10.50
C ASP A 177 21.53 6.56 -11.12
N ILE A 178 22.20 7.39 -10.31
CA ILE A 178 23.24 8.30 -10.78
C ILE A 178 24.36 7.51 -11.48
N ILE A 179 24.82 6.42 -10.87
CA ILE A 179 25.92 5.61 -11.42
C ILE A 179 25.48 4.89 -12.69
N PHE A 180 24.37 4.16 -12.66
CA PHE A 180 23.98 3.26 -13.74
C PHE A 180 23.31 3.97 -14.91
N ILE A 181 22.50 5.00 -14.66
CA ILE A 181 21.81 5.73 -15.71
C ILE A 181 22.68 6.85 -16.26
N TRP A 182 23.27 7.67 -15.39
CA TRP A 182 23.99 8.85 -15.80
C TRP A 182 25.45 8.59 -16.20
N TRP A 183 26.20 7.86 -15.37
CA TRP A 183 27.62 7.62 -15.66
C TRP A 183 27.86 6.47 -16.64
N TRP A 184 27.18 5.33 -16.42
CA TRP A 184 27.39 4.13 -17.23
C TRP A 184 26.45 4.01 -18.42
N HIS A 185 25.43 4.88 -18.52
CA HIS A 185 24.48 4.93 -19.63
C HIS A 185 23.77 3.59 -19.91
N TRP A 186 23.42 2.85 -18.86
CA TRP A 186 22.68 1.60 -19.00
C TRP A 186 21.20 1.81 -19.34
N GLY A 187 20.73 3.03 -19.34
CA GLY A 187 19.36 3.39 -19.67
C GLY A 187 18.35 2.87 -18.64
N ILE A 188 17.20 2.43 -19.13
CA ILE A 188 16.13 1.94 -18.26
C ILE A 188 16.50 0.65 -17.49
N ARG A 189 17.38 -0.19 -18.06
CA ARG A 189 17.92 -1.35 -17.33
C ARG A 189 18.73 -0.93 -16.11
N GLY A 190 19.43 0.17 -16.19
CA GLY A 190 20.15 0.74 -15.05
C GLY A 190 19.25 1.09 -13.90
N ALA A 191 18.06 1.66 -14.16
CA ALA A 191 17.04 1.93 -13.14
C ALA A 191 16.54 0.64 -12.48
N ALA A 192 16.30 -0.41 -13.26
CA ALA A 192 15.88 -1.71 -12.74
C ALA A 192 16.96 -2.36 -11.88
N PHE A 193 18.22 -2.35 -12.31
CA PHE A 193 19.35 -2.84 -11.51
C PHE A 193 19.54 -2.05 -10.23
N ALA A 194 19.40 -0.72 -10.27
CA ALA A 194 19.48 0.13 -9.09
C ALA A 194 18.43 -0.27 -8.05
N THR A 195 17.19 -0.50 -8.47
CA THR A 195 16.11 -0.94 -7.60
C THR A 195 16.40 -2.30 -6.96
N VAL A 196 16.75 -3.29 -7.77
CA VAL A 196 17.01 -4.66 -7.28
C VAL A 196 18.20 -4.72 -6.34
N ILE A 197 19.30 -4.06 -6.68
CA ILE A 197 20.52 -4.06 -5.86
C ILE A 197 20.28 -3.33 -4.54
N SER A 198 19.57 -2.20 -4.55
CA SER A 198 19.22 -1.46 -3.33
C SER A 198 18.37 -2.31 -2.39
N GLN A 199 17.39 -3.01 -2.91
CA GLN A 199 16.55 -3.93 -2.14
C GLN A 199 17.34 -5.13 -1.62
N ALA A 200 18.26 -5.67 -2.40
CA ALA A 200 19.12 -6.78 -1.97
C ALA A 200 20.02 -6.39 -0.80
N LEU A 201 20.64 -5.21 -0.85
CA LEU A 201 21.46 -4.69 0.25
C LEU A 201 20.65 -4.46 1.52
N ALA A 202 19.46 -3.86 1.37
CA ALA A 202 18.55 -3.66 2.50
C ALA A 202 18.04 -4.99 3.07
N LEU A 203 17.76 -5.97 2.21
CA LEU A 203 17.36 -7.30 2.63
C LEU A 203 18.44 -8.00 3.46
N CYS A 204 19.70 -7.90 3.06
CA CYS A 204 20.82 -8.44 3.83
C CYS A 204 20.85 -7.85 5.25
N TRP A 205 20.64 -6.55 5.37
CA TRP A 205 20.57 -5.91 6.67
C TRP A 205 19.34 -6.33 7.49
N GLN A 206 18.17 -6.47 6.85
CA GLN A 206 16.95 -6.98 7.50
C GLN A 206 17.13 -8.41 8.01
N MET A 207 17.73 -9.28 7.22
CA MET A 207 18.01 -10.66 7.62
C MET A 207 19.00 -10.70 8.80
N LYS A 208 19.96 -9.79 8.86
CA LYS A 208 20.84 -9.63 10.01
C LYS A 208 20.08 -9.26 11.29
N GLN A 209 19.04 -8.43 11.19
CA GLN A 209 18.20 -8.10 12.36
C GLN A 209 17.48 -9.33 12.92
N PHE A 210 17.08 -10.27 12.07
CA PHE A 210 16.47 -11.54 12.48
C PHE A 210 17.47 -12.64 12.82
N ALA A 211 18.74 -12.45 12.55
CA ALA A 211 19.81 -13.38 12.91
C ALA A 211 20.23 -13.28 14.38
N ASP A 212 19.81 -12.22 15.09
CA ASP A 212 20.09 -12.04 16.52
C ASP A 212 19.31 -13.06 17.35
N GLN A 213 20.01 -14.05 17.92
CA GLN A 213 19.44 -15.13 18.72
C GLN A 213 18.85 -14.65 20.04
N LYS A 214 19.18 -13.44 20.49
CA LYS A 214 18.61 -12.81 21.70
C LYS A 214 17.24 -12.17 21.45
N ALA A 215 16.90 -11.89 20.19
CA ALA A 215 15.60 -11.35 19.84
C ALA A 215 14.49 -12.39 20.08
N LEU A 216 13.29 -11.92 20.42
CA LEU A 216 12.13 -12.76 20.62
C LEU A 216 11.76 -13.56 19.37
N LEU A 217 11.82 -12.89 18.21
CA LEU A 217 11.66 -13.51 16.90
C LEU A 217 13.01 -13.50 16.19
N HIS A 218 13.52 -14.68 15.86
CA HIS A 218 14.80 -14.83 15.16
C HIS A 218 14.76 -16.04 14.24
N LEU A 219 15.61 -16.02 13.23
CA LEU A 219 15.77 -17.12 12.30
C LEU A 219 16.52 -18.27 12.98
N LYS A 220 15.94 -19.47 12.93
CA LYS A 220 16.55 -20.70 13.45
C LYS A 220 16.19 -21.90 12.57
N ARG A 221 16.89 -23.01 12.76
CA ARG A 221 16.59 -24.25 12.04
C ARG A 221 15.23 -24.81 12.45
N GLY A 222 14.51 -25.42 11.51
CA GLY A 222 13.26 -26.15 11.74
C GLY A 222 11.99 -25.32 11.63
N ILE A 223 12.09 -23.98 11.42
CA ILE A 223 10.91 -23.12 11.26
C ILE A 223 10.49 -22.92 9.80
N TYR A 224 11.32 -23.32 8.84
CA TYR A 224 11.09 -23.07 7.40
C TYR A 224 10.15 -24.07 6.74
N ARG A 225 9.86 -25.18 7.39
CA ARG A 225 8.93 -26.18 6.87
C ARG A 225 7.51 -25.61 6.87
N LEU A 226 6.86 -25.60 5.70
CA LEU A 226 5.51 -25.11 5.56
C LEU A 226 4.53 -25.99 6.37
N LYS A 227 3.72 -25.35 7.19
CA LYS A 227 2.62 -25.96 7.92
C LYS A 227 1.31 -25.45 7.33
N LYS A 228 0.45 -26.38 6.90
CA LYS A 228 -0.77 -26.04 6.19
C LYS A 228 -1.63 -25.00 6.90
N HIS A 229 -1.86 -25.16 8.20
CA HIS A 229 -2.69 -24.24 8.98
C HIS A 229 -2.09 -22.84 9.11
N LEU A 230 -0.76 -22.71 9.16
CA LEU A 230 -0.07 -21.40 9.17
C LEU A 230 -0.13 -20.74 7.81
N VAL A 231 0.09 -21.47 6.74
CA VAL A 231 -0.01 -20.98 5.36
C VAL A 231 -1.42 -20.51 5.06
N GLU A 232 -2.43 -21.29 5.42
CA GLU A 232 -3.84 -20.90 5.25
C GLU A 232 -4.17 -19.62 6.01
N ASN A 233 -3.69 -19.46 7.24
CA ASN A 233 -3.90 -18.25 8.03
C ASN A 233 -3.23 -17.02 7.41
N ILE A 234 -1.98 -17.15 6.99
CA ILE A 234 -1.23 -16.07 6.33
C ILE A 234 -1.95 -15.62 5.05
N ILE A 235 -2.30 -16.56 4.19
CA ILE A 235 -2.93 -16.26 2.91
C ILE A 235 -4.34 -15.71 3.10
N SER A 236 -5.13 -16.25 4.02
CA SER A 236 -6.48 -15.77 4.28
C SER A 236 -6.51 -14.31 4.73
N ILE A 237 -5.59 -13.90 5.60
CA ILE A 237 -5.43 -12.49 6.01
C ILE A 237 -4.91 -11.66 4.85
N GLY A 238 -3.94 -12.18 4.10
CA GLY A 238 -3.29 -11.48 2.99
C GLY A 238 -4.15 -11.30 1.75
N ILE A 239 -5.25 -12.03 1.61
CA ILE A 239 -6.21 -11.85 0.49
C ILE A 239 -6.79 -10.44 0.49
N SER A 240 -7.07 -9.84 1.63
CA SER A 240 -7.63 -8.48 1.72
C SER A 240 -6.73 -7.44 1.04
N PRO A 241 -5.45 -7.25 1.41
CA PRO A 241 -4.57 -6.31 0.71
C PRO A 241 -4.31 -6.69 -0.75
N PHE A 242 -4.26 -7.98 -1.07
CA PHE A 242 -4.12 -8.45 -2.45
C PHE A 242 -5.28 -7.99 -3.32
N LEU A 243 -6.51 -8.24 -2.90
CA LEU A 243 -7.71 -7.82 -3.63
C LEU A 243 -7.82 -6.30 -3.72
N MET A 244 -7.49 -5.58 -2.65
CA MET A 244 -7.49 -4.12 -2.64
C MET A 244 -6.53 -3.55 -3.70
N ASN A 245 -5.31 -4.03 -3.76
CA ASN A 245 -4.33 -3.58 -4.75
C ASN A 245 -4.74 -3.94 -6.19
N THR A 246 -5.23 -5.15 -6.40
CA THR A 246 -5.70 -5.61 -7.72
C THR A 246 -6.90 -4.79 -8.19
N CYS A 247 -7.86 -4.53 -7.31
CA CYS A 247 -9.03 -3.70 -7.63
C CYS A 247 -8.65 -2.26 -7.91
N ALA A 248 -7.68 -1.70 -7.20
CA ALA A 248 -7.19 -0.35 -7.47
C ALA A 248 -6.67 -0.21 -8.91
N CYS A 249 -5.95 -1.21 -9.42
CA CYS A 249 -5.48 -1.22 -10.80
C CYS A 249 -6.65 -1.24 -11.80
N ILE A 250 -7.67 -2.06 -11.56
CA ILE A 250 -8.87 -2.15 -12.40
C ILE A 250 -9.62 -0.83 -12.41
N VAL A 251 -9.80 -0.21 -11.25
CA VAL A 251 -10.50 1.07 -11.08
C VAL A 251 -9.82 2.19 -11.86
N VAL A 252 -8.50 2.25 -11.87
CA VAL A 252 -7.75 3.25 -12.65
C VAL A 252 -8.07 3.13 -14.15
N ILE A 253 -8.18 1.92 -14.68
CA ILE A 253 -8.56 1.69 -16.07
C ILE A 253 -9.95 2.25 -16.36
N PHE A 254 -10.93 1.97 -15.49
CA PHE A 254 -12.29 2.48 -15.65
C PHE A 254 -12.35 4.01 -15.56
N ILE A 255 -11.65 4.61 -14.61
CA ILE A 255 -11.59 6.08 -14.46
C ILE A 255 -11.01 6.70 -15.71
N ASN A 256 -9.87 6.21 -16.19
CA ASN A 256 -9.23 6.76 -17.39
C ASN A 256 -10.10 6.64 -18.63
N ASN A 257 -10.77 5.50 -18.82
CA ASN A 257 -11.68 5.29 -19.93
C ASN A 257 -12.84 6.31 -19.91
N GLN A 258 -13.43 6.52 -18.75
CA GLN A 258 -14.54 7.47 -18.59
C GLN A 258 -14.07 8.92 -18.76
N LEU A 259 -12.89 9.27 -18.29
CA LEU A 259 -12.31 10.60 -18.47
C LEU A 259 -12.02 10.91 -19.93
N VAL A 260 -11.44 9.97 -20.67
CA VAL A 260 -11.21 10.12 -22.11
C VAL A 260 -12.54 10.29 -22.87
N ARG A 261 -13.53 9.45 -22.54
CA ARG A 261 -14.83 9.46 -23.21
C ARG A 261 -15.60 10.77 -23.00
N TYR A 262 -15.58 11.36 -21.82
CA TYR A 262 -16.42 12.50 -21.45
C TYR A 262 -15.67 13.82 -21.37
N GLY A 263 -14.34 13.83 -21.27
CA GLY A 263 -13.55 15.05 -21.10
C GLY A 263 -12.25 15.11 -21.94
N GLY A 264 -11.91 14.03 -22.64
CA GLY A 264 -10.69 13.97 -23.46
C GLY A 264 -9.40 13.97 -22.64
N ASP A 265 -8.29 14.24 -23.32
CA ASP A 265 -6.94 14.18 -22.72
C ASP A 265 -6.74 15.21 -21.61
N LEU A 266 -7.38 16.37 -21.72
CA LEU A 266 -7.29 17.43 -20.73
C LEU A 266 -7.87 17.00 -19.38
N ALA A 267 -8.98 16.25 -19.40
CA ALA A 267 -9.58 15.69 -18.19
C ALA A 267 -8.69 14.63 -17.53
N VAL A 268 -8.02 13.79 -18.32
CA VAL A 268 -7.04 12.80 -17.82
C VAL A 268 -5.87 13.50 -17.14
N GLY A 269 -5.36 14.57 -17.73
CA GLY A 269 -4.31 15.40 -17.15
C GLY A 269 -4.73 16.06 -15.83
N ALA A 270 -5.93 16.61 -15.79
CA ALA A 270 -6.50 17.20 -14.56
C ALA A 270 -6.66 16.17 -13.43
N TYR A 271 -7.15 14.99 -13.74
CA TYR A 271 -7.24 13.90 -12.79
C TYR A 271 -5.85 13.46 -12.30
N GLY A 272 -4.88 13.37 -13.19
CA GLY A 272 -3.48 13.05 -12.83
C GLY A 272 -2.91 14.02 -11.81
N ILE A 273 -3.15 15.31 -11.96
CA ILE A 273 -2.73 16.35 -11.00
C ILE A 273 -3.45 16.17 -9.66
N ALA A 274 -4.76 16.03 -9.67
CA ALA A 274 -5.56 15.84 -8.46
C ALA A 274 -5.16 14.57 -7.71
N ASN A 275 -4.96 13.48 -8.43
CA ASN A 275 -4.55 12.20 -7.87
C ASN A 275 -3.14 12.26 -7.28
N SER A 276 -2.22 12.98 -7.91
CA SER A 276 -0.84 13.13 -7.40
C SER A 276 -0.82 13.85 -6.05
N ILE A 277 -1.63 14.88 -5.88
CA ILE A 277 -1.77 15.59 -4.60
C ILE A 277 -2.45 14.71 -3.55
N ALA A 278 -3.52 14.04 -3.94
CA ALA A 278 -4.24 13.12 -3.05
C ALA A 278 -3.35 12.00 -2.53
N MET A 279 -2.51 11.43 -3.38
CA MET A 279 -1.64 10.30 -3.03
C MET A 279 -0.63 10.64 -1.94
N ILE A 280 -0.16 11.89 -1.85
CA ILE A 280 0.73 12.32 -0.78
C ILE A 280 0.09 12.09 0.60
N PHE A 281 -1.16 12.53 0.75
CA PHE A 281 -1.89 12.40 2.02
C PHE A 281 -2.37 10.96 2.27
N ILE A 282 -2.75 10.25 1.23
CA ILE A 282 -3.10 8.82 1.31
C ILE A 282 -1.90 8.01 1.80
N MET A 283 -0.69 8.32 1.35
CA MET A 283 0.53 7.64 1.82
C MET A 283 0.77 7.86 3.32
N PHE A 284 0.48 9.04 3.85
CA PHE A 284 0.54 9.27 5.29
C PHE A 284 -0.44 8.36 6.05
N VAL A 285 -1.65 8.21 5.57
CA VAL A 285 -2.66 7.33 6.19
C VAL A 285 -2.27 5.86 6.07
N ILE A 286 -1.70 5.45 4.95
CA ILE A 286 -1.16 4.08 4.78
C ILE A 286 -0.03 3.83 5.79
N GLY A 287 0.87 4.78 5.97
CA GLY A 287 1.92 4.70 6.99
C GLY A 287 1.36 4.59 8.42
N LEU A 288 0.34 5.39 8.72
CA LEU A 288 -0.39 5.29 9.99
C LEU A 288 -1.00 3.91 10.20
N ASN A 289 -1.64 3.36 9.18
CA ASN A 289 -2.23 2.02 9.22
C ASN A 289 -1.17 0.93 9.43
N GLN A 290 -0.03 1.05 8.80
CA GLN A 290 1.10 0.13 9.01
C GLN A 290 1.64 0.19 10.45
N GLY A 291 1.64 1.37 11.05
CA GLY A 291 2.02 1.56 12.45
C GLY A 291 0.97 1.04 13.43
N MET A 292 -0.30 1.17 13.10
CA MET A 292 -1.41 0.65 13.92
C MET A 292 -1.45 -0.89 13.94
N GLN A 293 -1.07 -1.54 12.86
CA GLN A 293 -1.21 -2.99 12.67
C GLN A 293 -0.59 -3.83 13.79
N PRO A 294 0.69 -3.66 14.18
CA PRO A 294 1.27 -4.45 15.26
C PRO A 294 0.59 -4.20 16.61
N ILE A 295 0.21 -2.98 16.88
CA ILE A 295 -0.42 -2.58 18.14
C ILE A 295 -1.81 -3.19 18.25
N ALA A 296 -2.62 -3.04 17.22
CA ALA A 296 -3.98 -3.59 17.18
C ALA A 296 -3.98 -5.12 17.21
N GLY A 297 -3.13 -5.76 16.41
CA GLY A 297 -3.00 -7.21 16.38
C GLY A 297 -2.58 -7.79 17.72
N TYR A 298 -1.58 -7.20 18.36
CA TYR A 298 -1.10 -7.63 19.68
C TYR A 298 -2.19 -7.49 20.75
N ASN A 299 -2.82 -6.33 20.86
CA ASN A 299 -3.84 -6.09 21.89
C ASN A 299 -5.11 -6.93 21.66
N TYR A 300 -5.45 -7.23 20.42
CA TYR A 300 -6.51 -8.17 20.10
C TYR A 300 -6.17 -9.60 20.56
N GLY A 301 -4.95 -10.08 20.27
CA GLY A 301 -4.47 -11.37 20.73
C GLY A 301 -4.39 -11.48 22.24
N ALA A 302 -4.00 -10.40 22.92
CA ALA A 302 -3.93 -10.30 24.38
C ALA A 302 -5.31 -10.08 25.04
N GLN A 303 -6.38 -9.99 24.28
CA GLN A 303 -7.76 -9.72 24.76
C GLN A 303 -7.90 -8.42 25.55
N GLN A 304 -7.04 -7.44 25.29
CA GLN A 304 -7.08 -6.10 25.88
C GLN A 304 -7.97 -5.17 25.03
N THR A 305 -9.28 -5.37 25.11
CA THR A 305 -10.27 -4.66 24.29
C THR A 305 -10.24 -3.16 24.47
N ASP A 306 -10.04 -2.65 25.69
CA ASP A 306 -9.98 -1.20 25.94
C ASP A 306 -8.79 -0.54 25.24
N ARG A 307 -7.63 -1.19 25.27
CA ARG A 307 -6.45 -0.71 24.55
C ARG A 307 -6.65 -0.79 23.04
N LEU A 308 -7.26 -1.86 22.54
CA LEU A 308 -7.58 -2.05 21.14
C LEU A 308 -8.50 -0.93 20.63
N MET A 309 -9.57 -0.61 21.35
CA MET A 309 -10.49 0.47 20.99
C MET A 309 -9.82 1.85 21.07
N ARG A 310 -8.91 2.03 21.99
CA ARG A 310 -8.15 3.27 22.14
C ARG A 310 -7.19 3.49 20.98
N VAL A 311 -6.52 2.45 20.51
CA VAL A 311 -5.68 2.49 19.29
C VAL A 311 -6.52 2.89 18.09
N LEU A 312 -7.68 2.26 17.91
CA LEU A 312 -8.60 2.58 16.83
C LEU A 312 -9.04 4.05 16.88
N LYS A 313 -9.42 4.54 18.05
CA LYS A 313 -9.84 5.94 18.25
C LYS A 313 -8.73 6.91 17.87
N TYR A 314 -7.52 6.70 18.36
CA TYR A 314 -6.38 7.58 18.04
C TYR A 314 -5.98 7.52 16.57
N ALA A 315 -6.02 6.35 15.96
CA ALA A 315 -5.77 6.20 14.53
C ALA A 315 -6.83 6.94 13.68
N ILE A 316 -8.11 6.84 14.04
CA ILE A 316 -9.19 7.57 13.37
C ILE A 316 -8.99 9.08 13.49
N ILE A 317 -8.69 9.58 14.68
CA ILE A 317 -8.46 11.02 14.90
C ILE A 317 -7.28 11.49 14.05
N THR A 318 -6.17 10.79 14.08
CA THR A 318 -4.97 11.14 13.31
C THR A 318 -5.22 11.11 11.81
N ALA A 319 -5.86 10.08 11.31
CA ALA A 319 -6.22 9.97 9.89
C ALA A 319 -7.18 11.08 9.45
N THR A 320 -8.16 11.40 10.28
CA THR A 320 -9.11 12.50 10.03
C THR A 320 -8.37 13.85 9.97
N CYS A 321 -7.44 14.10 10.88
CA CYS A 321 -6.62 15.33 10.84
C CYS A 321 -5.80 15.42 9.56
N ILE A 322 -5.16 14.34 9.14
CA ILE A 322 -4.39 14.28 7.89
C ILE A 322 -5.29 14.58 6.68
N MET A 323 -6.44 13.93 6.60
CA MET A 323 -7.34 14.06 5.46
C MET A 323 -8.10 15.39 5.44
N VAL A 324 -8.39 15.98 6.60
CA VAL A 324 -8.91 17.35 6.71
C VAL A 324 -7.88 18.36 6.23
N THR A 325 -6.61 18.16 6.54
CA THR A 325 -5.52 19.00 6.02
C THR A 325 -5.48 18.93 4.49
N ALA A 326 -5.58 17.73 3.92
CA ALA A 326 -5.67 17.55 2.47
C ALA A 326 -6.88 18.27 1.87
N TRP A 327 -8.04 18.14 2.49
CA TRP A 327 -9.28 18.79 2.08
C TRP A 327 -9.15 20.32 2.12
N LEU A 328 -8.57 20.88 3.17
CA LEU A 328 -8.32 22.32 3.29
C LEU A 328 -7.39 22.83 2.19
N ILE A 329 -6.30 22.11 1.93
CA ILE A 329 -5.36 22.47 0.85
C ILE A 329 -6.05 22.45 -0.51
N ALA A 330 -6.84 21.42 -0.79
CA ALA A 330 -7.55 21.29 -2.06
C ALA A 330 -8.62 22.36 -2.29
N HIS A 331 -9.27 22.85 -1.23
CA HIS A 331 -10.34 23.83 -1.33
C HIS A 331 -9.89 25.29 -1.16
N LEU A 332 -8.83 25.52 -0.35
CA LEU A 332 -8.32 26.88 -0.12
C LEU A 332 -7.21 27.30 -1.07
N ALA A 333 -6.40 26.36 -1.54
CA ALA A 333 -5.26 26.63 -2.41
C ALA A 333 -5.20 25.70 -3.65
N PRO A 334 -6.31 25.46 -4.37
CA PRO A 334 -6.29 24.55 -5.52
C PRO A 334 -5.46 25.09 -6.69
N TYR A 335 -5.45 26.40 -6.87
CA TYR A 335 -4.66 27.04 -7.93
C TYR A 335 -3.16 26.77 -7.77
N TYR A 336 -2.63 26.93 -6.58
CA TYR A 336 -1.20 26.70 -6.31
C TYR A 336 -0.83 25.22 -6.49
N CYS A 337 -1.71 24.33 -6.09
CA CYS A 337 -1.54 22.89 -6.34
C CYS A 337 -1.44 22.56 -7.82
N ALA A 338 -2.36 23.07 -8.62
CA ALA A 338 -2.36 22.86 -10.06
C ALA A 338 -1.16 23.53 -10.74
N ARG A 339 -0.78 24.73 -10.29
CA ARG A 339 0.33 25.50 -10.83
C ARG A 339 1.68 24.81 -10.65
N MET A 340 1.83 23.99 -9.63
CA MET A 340 3.04 23.20 -9.42
C MET A 340 3.30 22.20 -10.56
N PHE A 341 2.27 21.72 -11.23
CA PHE A 341 2.35 20.69 -12.25
C PHE A 341 2.30 21.23 -13.67
N THR A 342 1.66 22.37 -13.89
CA THR A 342 1.42 22.91 -15.24
C THR A 342 1.35 24.44 -15.25
N THR A 343 1.66 25.02 -16.40
CA THR A 343 1.48 26.44 -16.68
C THR A 343 0.30 26.71 -17.60
N SER A 344 -0.31 25.67 -18.19
CA SER A 344 -1.45 25.80 -19.11
C SER A 344 -2.69 26.29 -18.35
N PRO A 345 -3.28 27.45 -18.73
CA PRO A 345 -4.48 27.97 -18.05
C PRO A 345 -5.68 27.02 -18.11
N GLU A 346 -5.89 26.35 -19.24
CA GLU A 346 -7.00 25.42 -19.43
C GLU A 346 -6.88 24.20 -18.52
N LEU A 347 -5.68 23.64 -18.43
CA LEU A 347 -5.40 22.48 -17.55
C LEU A 347 -5.50 22.87 -16.08
N ILE A 348 -5.05 24.07 -15.71
CA ILE A 348 -5.17 24.59 -14.34
C ILE A 348 -6.65 24.70 -13.94
N GLU A 349 -7.50 25.23 -14.81
CA GLU A 349 -8.93 25.39 -14.54
C GLU A 349 -9.60 24.03 -14.30
N GLN A 350 -9.35 23.06 -15.16
CA GLN A 350 -9.88 21.70 -14.97
C GLN A 350 -9.30 20.99 -13.75
N ALA A 351 -8.01 21.18 -13.48
CA ALA A 351 -7.37 20.61 -12.28
C ALA A 351 -7.95 21.17 -10.98
N ILE A 352 -8.26 22.47 -10.93
CA ILE A 352 -8.93 23.08 -9.78
C ILE A 352 -10.29 22.43 -9.54
N LYS A 353 -11.07 22.26 -10.59
CA LYS A 353 -12.39 21.61 -10.50
C LYS A 353 -12.27 20.17 -10.08
N ALA A 354 -11.34 19.43 -10.65
CA ALA A 354 -11.04 18.03 -10.27
C ALA A 354 -10.63 17.92 -8.80
N LEU A 355 -9.71 18.77 -8.33
CA LEU A 355 -9.28 18.80 -6.94
C LEU A 355 -10.45 19.03 -5.97
N LYS A 356 -11.24 20.06 -6.22
CA LYS A 356 -12.38 20.43 -5.36
C LYS A 356 -13.41 19.32 -5.27
N ILE A 357 -13.76 18.71 -6.39
CA ILE A 357 -14.79 17.66 -6.42
C ILE A 357 -14.24 16.33 -5.90
N ASN A 358 -13.08 15.90 -6.38
CA ASN A 358 -12.52 14.59 -6.00
C ASN A 358 -12.17 14.51 -4.52
N MET A 359 -11.71 15.60 -3.93
CA MET A 359 -11.30 15.64 -2.52
C MET A 359 -12.40 16.16 -1.59
N MET A 360 -13.63 16.30 -2.08
CA MET A 360 -14.76 16.84 -1.30
C MET A 360 -15.05 16.03 -0.03
N MET A 361 -14.98 14.71 -0.09
CA MET A 361 -15.29 13.78 1.01
C MET A 361 -14.05 13.24 1.73
N TYR A 362 -12.90 13.84 1.55
CA TYR A 362 -11.67 13.38 2.20
C TYR A 362 -11.70 13.38 3.73
N PRO A 363 -12.41 14.30 4.43
CA PRO A 363 -12.53 14.19 5.88
C PRO A 363 -13.09 12.86 6.39
N VAL A 364 -13.94 12.17 5.60
CA VAL A 364 -14.52 10.87 5.99
C VAL A 364 -13.74 9.67 5.45
N ILE A 365 -12.88 9.86 4.47
CA ILE A 365 -12.07 8.78 3.87
C ILE A 365 -11.07 8.21 4.87
N GLY A 366 -10.46 9.05 5.69
CA GLY A 366 -9.54 8.60 6.73
C GLY A 366 -10.17 7.59 7.66
N TYR A 367 -11.41 7.84 8.07
CA TYR A 367 -12.19 6.91 8.87
C TYR A 367 -12.39 5.56 8.18
N GLN A 368 -12.83 5.58 6.92
CA GLN A 368 -13.04 4.35 6.14
C GLN A 368 -11.76 3.54 5.98
N MET A 369 -10.64 4.19 5.67
CA MET A 369 -9.34 3.52 5.52
C MET A 369 -8.86 2.88 6.82
N VAL A 370 -8.98 3.58 7.94
CA VAL A 370 -8.56 3.08 9.25
C VAL A 370 -9.43 1.92 9.71
N VAL A 371 -10.75 2.02 9.57
CA VAL A 371 -11.69 0.95 9.95
C VAL A 371 -11.45 -0.32 9.12
N THR A 372 -11.27 -0.18 7.82
CA THR A 372 -10.96 -1.32 6.94
C THR A 372 -9.68 -2.03 7.37
N ASN A 373 -8.63 -1.26 7.61
CA ASN A 373 -7.36 -1.80 8.07
C ASN A 373 -7.45 -2.40 9.49
N PHE A 374 -8.24 -1.82 10.36
CA PHE A 374 -8.47 -2.34 11.70
C PHE A 374 -9.03 -3.77 11.67
N PHE A 375 -10.02 -4.03 10.85
CA PHE A 375 -10.57 -5.39 10.71
C PHE A 375 -9.55 -6.36 10.12
N GLN A 376 -8.69 -5.91 9.24
CA GLN A 376 -7.56 -6.70 8.76
C GLN A 376 -6.57 -7.02 9.89
N CYS A 377 -6.23 -6.06 10.73
CA CYS A 377 -5.28 -6.22 11.84
C CYS A 377 -5.74 -7.21 12.89
N ILE A 378 -7.03 -7.35 13.11
CA ILE A 378 -7.61 -8.31 14.07
C ILE A 378 -8.01 -9.63 13.41
N GLY A 379 -7.67 -9.85 12.15
CA GLY A 379 -7.95 -11.09 11.44
C GLY A 379 -9.40 -11.30 11.00
N LYS A 380 -10.25 -10.25 11.06
CA LYS A 380 -11.62 -10.29 10.53
C LYS A 380 -11.61 -10.08 9.02
N VAL A 381 -11.10 -11.06 8.32
CA VAL A 381 -10.78 -10.99 6.88
C VAL A 381 -12.01 -10.72 6.01
N LYS A 382 -13.12 -11.40 6.28
CA LYS A 382 -14.35 -11.24 5.48
C LYS A 382 -14.87 -9.81 5.53
N ILE A 383 -14.84 -9.18 6.70
CA ILE A 383 -15.27 -7.79 6.89
C ILE A 383 -14.31 -6.83 6.17
N SER A 384 -13.01 -7.06 6.32
CA SER A 384 -11.99 -6.24 5.65
C SER A 384 -12.10 -6.33 4.13
N ILE A 385 -12.27 -7.51 3.57
CA ILE A 385 -12.48 -7.73 2.14
C ILE A 385 -13.74 -7.01 1.68
N PHE A 386 -14.86 -7.18 2.38
CA PHE A 386 -16.12 -6.53 2.02
C PHE A 386 -15.99 -5.00 2.01
N LEU A 387 -15.38 -4.40 3.03
CA LEU A 387 -15.17 -2.95 3.08
C LEU A 387 -14.25 -2.43 1.98
N SER A 388 -13.17 -3.15 1.70
CA SER A 388 -12.23 -2.77 0.65
C SER A 388 -12.86 -2.84 -0.74
N LEU A 389 -13.54 -3.95 -1.03
CA LEU A 389 -14.13 -4.19 -2.35
C LEU A 389 -15.41 -3.38 -2.56
N SER A 390 -16.20 -3.15 -1.51
CA SER A 390 -17.44 -2.38 -1.64
C SER A 390 -17.18 -0.96 -2.13
N ARG A 391 -16.16 -0.29 -1.61
CA ARG A 391 -15.79 1.05 -2.05
C ARG A 391 -15.47 1.11 -3.53
N GLN A 392 -14.68 0.18 -4.03
CA GLN A 392 -14.16 0.21 -5.39
C GLN A 392 -15.10 -0.48 -6.39
N LEU A 393 -15.52 -1.70 -6.11
CA LEU A 393 -16.30 -2.50 -7.05
C LEU A 393 -17.79 -2.26 -6.95
N LEU A 394 -18.34 -2.16 -5.74
CA LEU A 394 -19.80 -2.03 -5.56
C LEU A 394 -20.29 -0.59 -5.68
N PHE A 395 -19.48 0.39 -5.32
CA PHE A 395 -19.89 1.80 -5.33
C PHE A 395 -19.25 2.59 -6.45
N LEU A 396 -17.92 2.58 -6.58
CA LEU A 396 -17.22 3.45 -7.53
C LEU A 396 -17.46 3.04 -8.98
N ILE A 397 -17.28 1.77 -9.33
CA ILE A 397 -17.43 1.31 -10.73
C ILE A 397 -18.84 1.52 -11.26
N PRO A 398 -19.93 1.12 -10.55
CA PRO A 398 -21.28 1.42 -11.01
C PRO A 398 -21.55 2.91 -11.16
N LEU A 399 -21.06 3.76 -10.24
CA LEU A 399 -21.22 5.21 -10.33
C LEU A 399 -20.46 5.80 -11.52
N LEU A 400 -19.25 5.31 -11.81
CA LEU A 400 -18.47 5.71 -13.00
C LEU A 400 -19.17 5.35 -14.31
N LEU A 401 -20.00 4.32 -14.33
CA LEU A 401 -20.76 3.91 -15.51
C LEU A 401 -22.08 4.65 -15.63
N ILE A 402 -22.75 4.98 -14.52
CA ILE A 402 -24.09 5.54 -14.49
C ILE A 402 -24.09 7.07 -14.47
N LEU A 403 -23.37 7.72 -13.54
CA LEU A 403 -23.42 9.18 -13.39
C LEU A 403 -22.96 9.96 -14.60
N PRO A 404 -21.91 9.56 -15.36
CA PRO A 404 -21.51 10.29 -16.56
C PRO A 404 -22.57 10.31 -17.66
N GLN A 405 -23.47 9.35 -17.72
CA GLN A 405 -24.56 9.31 -18.68
C GLN A 405 -25.56 10.46 -18.46
N PHE A 406 -25.72 10.91 -17.21
CA PHE A 406 -26.63 11.98 -16.83
C PHE A 406 -25.96 13.35 -16.72
N PHE A 407 -24.70 13.40 -16.25
CA PHE A 407 -23.97 14.60 -15.89
C PHE A 407 -22.69 14.85 -16.70
N GLY A 408 -22.34 13.94 -17.61
CA GLY A 408 -21.11 14.04 -18.41
C GLY A 408 -19.84 13.97 -17.56
N LEU A 409 -18.87 14.84 -17.85
CA LEU A 409 -17.60 14.88 -17.12
C LEU A 409 -17.77 15.15 -15.61
N ASN A 410 -18.74 15.99 -15.26
CA ASN A 410 -19.07 16.24 -13.84
C ASN A 410 -19.54 14.99 -13.11
N GLY A 411 -20.21 14.08 -13.82
CA GLY A 411 -20.59 12.77 -13.30
C GLY A 411 -19.38 11.88 -13.00
N VAL A 412 -18.33 11.94 -13.81
CA VAL A 412 -17.07 11.23 -13.53
C VAL A 412 -16.43 11.77 -12.26
N TRP A 413 -16.30 13.09 -12.15
CA TRP A 413 -15.74 13.72 -10.95
C TRP A 413 -16.56 13.41 -9.69
N ALA A 414 -17.90 13.49 -9.78
CA ALA A 414 -18.80 13.25 -8.65
C ALA A 414 -18.83 11.78 -8.21
N SER A 415 -18.48 10.83 -9.06
CA SER A 415 -18.45 9.41 -8.70
C SER A 415 -17.49 9.11 -7.55
N LEU A 416 -16.37 9.80 -7.48
CA LEU A 416 -15.38 9.61 -6.42
C LEU A 416 -15.91 10.00 -5.04
N PRO A 417 -16.38 11.25 -4.79
CA PRO A 417 -16.90 11.62 -3.47
C PRO A 417 -18.16 10.85 -3.09
N VAL A 418 -19.05 10.50 -4.02
CA VAL A 418 -20.24 9.71 -3.73
C VAL A 418 -19.87 8.30 -3.27
N SER A 419 -18.92 7.66 -3.94
CA SER A 419 -18.41 6.35 -3.50
C SER A 419 -17.72 6.42 -2.15
N ASP A 420 -16.98 7.49 -1.90
CA ASP A 420 -16.25 7.69 -0.65
C ASP A 420 -17.20 7.85 0.55
N ILE A 421 -18.24 8.67 0.43
CA ILE A 421 -19.24 8.84 1.51
C ILE A 421 -20.04 7.56 1.73
N THR A 422 -20.41 6.86 0.67
CA THR A 422 -21.15 5.59 0.78
C THR A 422 -20.30 4.51 1.46
N ALA A 423 -19.04 4.43 1.12
CA ALA A 423 -18.10 3.52 1.76
C ALA A 423 -17.86 3.87 3.24
N ALA A 424 -17.75 5.15 3.57
CA ALA A 424 -17.60 5.61 4.96
C ALA A 424 -18.84 5.30 5.80
N ILE A 425 -20.04 5.48 5.27
CA ILE A 425 -21.30 5.11 5.94
C ILE A 425 -21.36 3.60 6.17
N THR A 426 -21.00 2.80 5.18
CA THR A 426 -20.93 1.34 5.29
C THR A 426 -19.97 0.90 6.38
N ALA A 427 -18.77 1.50 6.42
CA ALA A 427 -17.78 1.23 7.45
C ALA A 427 -18.28 1.62 8.84
N ALA A 428 -18.98 2.75 8.98
CA ALA A 428 -19.55 3.20 10.25
C ALA A 428 -20.65 2.25 10.75
N ILE A 429 -21.51 1.76 9.87
CA ILE A 429 -22.56 0.79 10.21
C ILE A 429 -21.93 -0.51 10.71
N ILE A 430 -20.96 -1.06 9.98
CA ILE A 430 -20.29 -2.31 10.35
C ILE A 430 -19.53 -2.17 11.67
N MET A 431 -18.82 -1.05 11.86
CA MET A 431 -18.12 -0.79 13.13
C MET A 431 -19.10 -0.68 14.30
N THR A 432 -20.22 -0.03 14.14
CA THR A 432 -21.26 0.08 15.17
C THR A 432 -21.81 -1.29 15.56
N ILE A 433 -22.09 -2.15 14.57
CA ILE A 433 -22.57 -3.52 14.82
C ILE A 433 -21.50 -4.32 15.57
N TYR A 434 -20.24 -4.21 15.17
CA TYR A 434 -19.12 -4.90 15.82
C TYR A 434 -18.95 -4.47 17.28
N MET A 435 -18.97 -3.16 17.55
CA MET A 435 -18.86 -2.63 18.92
C MET A 435 -20.04 -3.04 19.82
N ARG A 436 -21.26 -3.07 19.30
CA ARG A 436 -22.43 -3.55 20.05
C ARG A 436 -22.27 -5.03 20.41
N ARG A 437 -21.73 -5.84 19.51
CA ARG A 437 -21.48 -7.26 19.74
C ARG A 437 -20.46 -7.48 20.85
N ILE A 438 -19.36 -6.74 20.85
CA ILE A 438 -18.35 -6.78 21.91
C ILE A 438 -18.92 -6.38 23.27
N ARG A 439 -19.69 -5.29 23.34
CA ARG A 439 -20.30 -4.86 24.61
C ARG A 439 -21.24 -5.92 25.19
N ARG A 440 -22.00 -6.60 24.34
CA ARG A 440 -22.90 -7.69 24.78
C ARG A 440 -22.13 -8.89 25.33
N GLN A 441 -20.99 -9.23 24.77
CA GLN A 441 -20.11 -10.31 25.25
C GLN A 441 -19.52 -9.97 26.63
N ASN A 442 -18.99 -8.76 26.79
CA ASN A 442 -18.42 -8.32 28.07
C ASN A 442 -19.48 -8.29 29.20
N VAL A 443 -20.72 -7.90 28.90
CA VAL A 443 -21.83 -7.91 29.88
C VAL A 443 -22.22 -9.33 30.29
N LYS A 444 -22.09 -10.33 29.40
CA LYS A 444 -22.36 -11.74 29.74
C LYS A 444 -21.25 -12.34 30.63
N GLU A 445 -19.99 -12.01 30.35
CA GLU A 445 -18.85 -12.48 31.14
C GLU A 445 -18.83 -11.91 32.56
N VAL A 446 -19.31 -10.66 32.75
CA VAL A 446 -19.41 -10.05 34.09
C VAL A 446 -20.58 -10.64 34.92
N LYS A 447 -21.55 -11.28 34.26
CA LYS A 447 -22.70 -11.91 34.93
C LYS A 447 -22.52 -13.39 35.25
N GLN A 448 -21.45 -14.01 34.79
CA GLN A 448 -20.98 -15.35 35.16
C GLN A 448 -19.88 -15.26 36.20
#